data_ea915a44695a63d7228da13fcbab642a
#
_entry.id   ea915a44695a63d7228da13fcbab642a
#
_cell.length_a   1.000
_cell.length_b   1.000
_cell.length_c   1.000
_cell.angle_alpha   90.00
_cell.angle_beta   90.00
_cell.angle_gamma   90.00
#
_symmetry.space_group_name_H-M   'P 1'
#
loop_
_entity.id
_entity.type
_entity.pdbx_description
1 polymer ?
#
loop_
_entity_poly.entity_id
_entity_poly.type
_entity_poly.pdbx_seq_one_letter_code
_entity_poly.pdbx_strand_id
1 'polypeptide(L)'
;TLFDLDGGVSTLEVRTADLFAADALAAGISDRTGLVADSWMAQNRDLMTGLRSQSASSVMIQVFVILAVALGIASVLAVSVVQKAKEIGILRAAGTRAASVTRIFLLQGAILGTAGSLLGIALGTVLALFFASLAKNPDGSATFPVALTPLLYGRSVAVALVVGLVSAVVPARNAAGLDPATVIRNG
;
A
#
# COMPACT_ATOMS: atom_id res chain seq x y z
N THR A 1 -0.45 48.99 31.50
CA THR A 1 -0.58 47.58 31.12
C THR A 1 -1.67 47.49 30.07
N LEU A 2 -1.37 46.92 28.90
CA LEU A 2 -2.24 46.90 27.71
C LEU A 2 -3.56 46.11 27.92
N PHE A 3 -3.68 45.32 29.00
CA PHE A 3 -4.81 44.41 29.22
C PHE A 3 -5.40 44.48 30.65
N ASP A 4 -4.96 45.41 31.48
CA ASP A 4 -5.49 45.67 32.85
C ASP A 4 -5.76 44.42 33.71
N LEU A 5 -4.88 43.44 33.60
CA LEU A 5 -4.96 42.15 34.30
C LEU A 5 -4.16 42.27 35.60
N ASP A 6 -4.80 42.62 36.68
CA ASP A 6 -4.22 42.62 38.03
C ASP A 6 -3.92 41.20 38.50
N GLY A 7 -2.72 40.70 38.12
CA GLY A 7 -2.24 39.37 38.54
C GLY A 7 -2.92 38.18 37.88
N GLY A 8 -3.80 38.39 36.90
CA GLY A 8 -4.45 37.34 36.12
C GLY A 8 -3.68 36.98 34.87
N VAL A 9 -3.91 35.78 34.35
CA VAL A 9 -3.42 35.30 33.06
C VAL A 9 -4.60 35.12 32.11
N SER A 10 -4.44 35.58 30.86
CA SER A 10 -5.51 35.46 29.85
C SER A 10 -5.50 34.10 29.14
N THR A 11 -4.36 33.46 29.07
CA THR A 11 -4.18 32.19 28.34
C THR A 11 -3.10 31.33 29.02
N LEU A 12 -3.36 30.07 29.16
CA LEU A 12 -2.44 29.07 29.68
C LEU A 12 -2.14 28.05 28.61
N GLU A 13 -0.89 27.96 28.20
CA GLU A 13 -0.45 26.91 27.23
C GLU A 13 0.01 25.67 27.98
N VAL A 14 -0.58 24.51 27.63
CA VAL A 14 -0.22 23.20 28.16
C VAL A 14 0.47 22.41 27.08
N ARG A 15 1.71 21.95 27.33
CA ARG A 15 2.45 21.08 26.44
C ARG A 15 2.23 19.62 26.82
N THR A 16 1.91 18.80 25.81
CA THR A 16 1.81 17.35 25.95
C THR A 16 2.96 16.65 25.22
N ALA A 17 3.40 15.51 25.74
CA ALA A 17 4.42 14.68 25.09
C ALA A 17 3.87 13.96 23.85
N ASP A 18 2.57 13.62 23.86
CA ASP A 18 1.88 13.03 22.72
C ASP A 18 0.98 14.10 22.07
N LEU A 19 1.35 14.50 20.85
CA LEU A 19 0.62 15.50 20.07
C LEU A 19 -0.82 15.09 19.76
N PHE A 20 -1.08 13.80 19.57
CA PHE A 20 -2.41 13.31 19.22
C PHE A 20 -3.32 13.05 20.42
N ALA A 21 -2.77 13.05 21.64
CA ALA A 21 -3.56 12.99 22.87
C ALA A 21 -4.12 14.34 23.31
N ALA A 22 -3.84 15.43 22.59
CA ALA A 22 -4.21 16.79 22.96
C ALA A 22 -5.74 16.99 23.11
N ASP A 23 -6.57 16.34 22.27
CA ASP A 23 -8.04 16.43 22.37
C ASP A 23 -8.56 15.81 23.68
N ALA A 24 -8.05 14.64 24.05
CA ALA A 24 -8.44 13.96 25.28
C ALA A 24 -7.99 14.76 26.52
N LEU A 25 -6.79 15.35 26.44
CA LEU A 25 -6.26 16.20 27.52
C LEU A 25 -7.08 17.48 27.67
N ALA A 26 -7.43 18.14 26.56
CA ALA A 26 -8.26 19.36 26.58
C ALA A 26 -9.65 19.07 27.18
N ALA A 27 -10.30 17.97 26.79
CA ALA A 27 -11.56 17.55 27.38
C ALA A 27 -11.43 17.32 28.90
N GLY A 28 -10.38 16.62 29.35
CA GLY A 28 -10.13 16.36 30.78
C GLY A 28 -9.83 17.63 31.58
N ILE A 29 -9.19 18.63 30.99
CA ILE A 29 -8.97 19.94 31.62
C ILE A 29 -10.30 20.71 31.74
N SER A 30 -11.09 20.74 30.67
CA SER A 30 -12.40 21.39 30.67
C SER A 30 -13.33 20.80 31.74
N ASP A 31 -13.41 19.46 31.83
CA ASP A 31 -14.24 18.77 32.82
C ASP A 31 -13.84 19.03 34.27
N ARG A 32 -12.55 19.20 34.54
CA ARG A 32 -12.02 19.41 35.90
C ARG A 32 -12.04 20.86 36.35
N THR A 33 -11.83 21.75 35.42
CA THR A 33 -11.65 23.22 35.77
C THR A 33 -12.88 24.06 35.45
N GLY A 34 -13.78 23.55 34.58
CA GLY A 34 -14.88 24.33 34.01
C GLY A 34 -14.42 25.43 33.03
N LEU A 35 -13.13 25.46 32.68
CA LEU A 35 -12.57 26.42 31.73
C LEU A 35 -12.61 25.83 30.30
N VAL A 36 -12.70 26.73 29.32
CA VAL A 36 -12.60 26.31 27.91
C VAL A 36 -11.16 25.95 27.58
N ALA A 37 -10.90 24.69 27.26
CA ALA A 37 -9.61 24.22 26.81
C ALA A 37 -9.74 23.74 25.37
N ASP A 38 -9.03 24.39 24.47
CA ASP A 38 -8.99 24.04 23.06
C ASP A 38 -7.70 23.30 22.73
N SER A 39 -7.79 22.17 22.02
CA SER A 39 -6.63 21.51 21.51
C SER A 39 -6.12 22.22 20.24
N TRP A 40 -4.84 22.06 19.95
CA TRP A 40 -4.26 22.54 18.69
C TRP A 40 -4.94 21.90 17.46
N MET A 41 -5.44 20.66 17.59
CA MET A 41 -6.19 19.97 16.54
C MET A 41 -7.56 20.61 16.31
N ALA A 42 -8.24 21.05 17.37
CA ALA A 42 -9.51 21.75 17.26
C ALA A 42 -9.33 23.12 16.59
N GLN A 43 -8.25 23.83 16.91
CA GLN A 43 -7.92 25.11 16.31
C GLN A 43 -7.51 24.98 14.84
N ASN A 44 -6.92 23.85 14.45
CA ASN A 44 -6.44 23.59 13.08
C ASN A 44 -7.28 22.53 12.35
N ARG A 45 -8.60 22.55 12.53
CA ARG A 45 -9.52 21.57 11.91
C ARG A 45 -9.39 21.47 10.41
N ASP A 46 -9.22 22.58 9.72
CA ASP A 46 -9.08 22.61 8.26
C ASP A 46 -7.79 21.92 7.83
N LEU A 47 -6.69 22.15 8.56
CA LEU A 47 -5.42 21.43 8.33
C LEU A 47 -5.59 19.92 8.55
N MET A 48 -6.25 19.53 9.66
CA MET A 48 -6.52 18.12 9.96
C MET A 48 -7.40 17.47 8.90
N THR A 49 -8.41 18.16 8.43
CA THR A 49 -9.30 17.69 7.34
C THR A 49 -8.51 17.52 6.05
N GLY A 50 -7.64 18.48 5.71
CA GLY A 50 -6.75 18.39 4.56
C GLY A 50 -5.82 17.17 4.62
N LEU A 51 -5.17 16.94 5.77
CA LEU A 51 -4.28 15.78 5.98
C LEU A 51 -5.03 14.45 5.90
N ARG A 52 -6.24 14.37 6.48
CA ARG A 52 -7.10 13.17 6.38
C ARG A 52 -7.54 12.91 4.95
N SER A 53 -7.94 13.94 4.22
CA SER A 53 -8.33 13.83 2.81
C SER A 53 -7.18 13.38 1.94
N GLN A 54 -5.97 13.90 2.17
CA GLN A 54 -4.76 13.47 1.46
C GLN A 54 -4.42 12.01 1.77
N SER A 55 -4.51 11.59 3.03
CA SER A 55 -4.29 10.20 3.42
C SER A 55 -5.31 9.27 2.78
N ALA A 56 -6.60 9.63 2.80
CA ALA A 56 -7.67 8.87 2.14
C ALA A 56 -7.43 8.74 0.63
N SER A 57 -7.06 9.84 -0.04
CA SER A 57 -6.72 9.83 -1.47
C SER A 57 -5.53 8.92 -1.77
N SER A 58 -4.49 8.94 -0.94
CA SER A 58 -3.32 8.06 -1.09
C SER A 58 -3.70 6.59 -0.96
N VAL A 59 -4.53 6.23 0.03
CA VAL A 59 -5.03 4.86 0.21
C VAL A 59 -5.88 4.43 -0.99
N MET A 60 -6.75 5.30 -1.49
CA MET A 60 -7.58 5.03 -2.65
C MET A 60 -6.72 4.74 -3.89
N ILE A 61 -5.72 5.59 -4.18
CA ILE A 61 -4.78 5.37 -5.28
C ILE A 61 -4.07 4.03 -5.11
N GLN A 62 -3.60 3.71 -3.91
CA GLN A 62 -2.91 2.45 -3.63
C GLN A 62 -3.80 1.23 -3.91
N VAL A 63 -5.06 1.28 -3.51
CA VAL A 63 -6.04 0.20 -3.79
C VAL A 63 -6.23 0.02 -5.30
N PHE A 64 -6.45 1.12 -6.04
CA PHE A 64 -6.61 1.03 -7.50
C PHE A 64 -5.36 0.51 -8.20
N VAL A 65 -4.16 0.91 -7.76
CA VAL A 65 -2.89 0.41 -8.32
C VAL A 65 -2.76 -1.10 -8.05
N ILE A 66 -3.07 -1.56 -6.82
CA ILE A 66 -3.04 -2.99 -6.48
C ILE A 66 -4.01 -3.78 -7.38
N LEU A 67 -5.24 -3.28 -7.57
CA LEU A 67 -6.22 -3.92 -8.45
C LEU A 67 -5.73 -3.97 -9.91
N ALA A 68 -5.19 -2.88 -10.43
CA ALA A 68 -4.65 -2.82 -11.79
C ALA A 68 -3.50 -3.82 -11.99
N VAL A 69 -2.57 -3.91 -11.03
CA VAL A 69 -1.47 -4.87 -11.05
C VAL A 69 -2.00 -6.30 -10.96
N ALA A 70 -2.98 -6.56 -10.10
CA ALA A 70 -3.59 -7.88 -9.95
C ALA A 70 -4.23 -8.36 -11.27
N LEU A 71 -5.00 -7.48 -11.93
CA LEU A 71 -5.60 -7.76 -13.24
C LEU A 71 -4.55 -7.97 -14.32
N GLY A 72 -3.46 -7.17 -14.31
CA GLY A 72 -2.35 -7.33 -15.24
C GLY A 72 -1.67 -8.70 -15.12
N ILE A 73 -1.34 -9.13 -13.90
CA ILE A 73 -0.76 -10.45 -13.64
C ILE A 73 -1.72 -11.57 -14.07
N ALA A 74 -3.01 -11.46 -13.68
CA ALA A 74 -4.01 -12.44 -14.05
C ALA A 74 -4.17 -12.57 -15.57
N SER A 75 -4.15 -11.45 -16.30
CA SER A 75 -4.23 -11.42 -17.76
C SER A 75 -3.04 -12.10 -18.43
N VAL A 76 -1.81 -11.79 -17.99
CA VAL A 76 -0.60 -12.43 -18.52
C VAL A 76 -0.61 -13.95 -18.27
N LEU A 77 -1.02 -14.36 -17.07
CA LEU A 77 -1.13 -15.79 -16.75
C LEU A 77 -2.24 -16.48 -17.53
N ALA A 78 -3.39 -15.81 -17.77
CA ALA A 78 -4.47 -16.37 -18.59
C ALA A 78 -4.00 -16.62 -20.03
N VAL A 79 -3.29 -15.65 -20.62
CA VAL A 79 -2.67 -15.82 -21.95
C VAL A 79 -1.67 -16.98 -21.95
N SER A 80 -0.82 -17.07 -20.91
CA SER A 80 0.13 -18.18 -20.75
C SER A 80 -0.56 -19.55 -20.68
N VAL A 81 -1.72 -19.64 -20.00
CA VAL A 81 -2.52 -20.89 -19.96
C VAL A 81 -2.98 -21.28 -21.35
N VAL A 82 -3.52 -20.33 -22.12
CA VAL A 82 -3.99 -20.60 -23.49
C VAL A 82 -2.85 -21.06 -24.40
N GLN A 83 -1.71 -20.36 -24.35
CA GLN A 83 -0.53 -20.71 -25.17
C GLN A 83 0.04 -22.08 -24.82
N LYS A 84 -0.02 -22.49 -23.55
CA LYS A 84 0.52 -23.76 -23.06
C LYS A 84 -0.53 -24.87 -22.92
N ALA A 85 -1.76 -24.64 -23.40
CA ALA A 85 -2.87 -25.56 -23.21
C ALA A 85 -2.56 -26.97 -23.74
N LYS A 86 -1.93 -27.06 -24.92
CA LYS A 86 -1.54 -28.33 -25.53
C LYS A 86 -0.51 -29.09 -24.71
N GLU A 87 0.52 -28.38 -24.22
CA GLU A 87 1.55 -28.96 -23.34
C GLU A 87 0.95 -29.47 -22.03
N ILE A 88 0.06 -28.66 -21.43
CA ILE A 88 -0.66 -29.03 -20.20
C ILE A 88 -1.55 -30.24 -20.42
N GLY A 89 -2.25 -30.29 -21.56
CA GLY A 89 -3.09 -31.42 -21.94
C GLY A 89 -2.28 -32.73 -22.06
N ILE A 90 -1.12 -32.70 -22.73
CA ILE A 90 -0.22 -33.85 -22.87
C ILE A 90 0.29 -34.30 -21.49
N LEU A 91 0.76 -33.38 -20.66
CA LEU A 91 1.22 -33.68 -19.29
C LEU A 91 0.13 -34.34 -18.45
N ARG A 92 -1.11 -33.83 -18.55
CA ARG A 92 -2.25 -34.42 -17.84
C ARG A 92 -2.66 -35.77 -18.37
N ALA A 93 -2.60 -35.99 -19.68
CA ALA A 93 -2.82 -37.32 -20.29
C ALA A 93 -1.75 -38.32 -19.84
N ALA A 94 -0.51 -37.88 -19.61
CA ALA A 94 0.58 -38.69 -19.05
C ALA A 94 0.46 -38.91 -17.52
N GLY A 95 -0.64 -38.48 -16.87
CA GLY A 95 -0.93 -38.76 -15.46
C GLY A 95 -0.53 -37.64 -14.47
N THR A 96 -0.12 -36.48 -14.94
CA THR A 96 0.19 -35.32 -14.03
C THR A 96 -1.06 -34.87 -13.31
N ARG A 97 -0.98 -34.71 -11.97
CA ARG A 97 -2.09 -34.27 -11.13
C ARG A 97 -2.44 -32.80 -11.38
N ALA A 98 -3.73 -32.48 -11.40
CA ALA A 98 -4.22 -31.10 -11.52
C ALA A 98 -3.58 -30.14 -10.50
N ALA A 99 -3.36 -30.61 -9.27
CA ALA A 99 -2.69 -29.84 -8.22
C ALA A 99 -1.26 -29.43 -8.58
N SER A 100 -0.53 -30.23 -9.36
CA SER A 100 0.83 -29.89 -9.81
C SER A 100 0.78 -28.75 -10.82
N VAL A 101 -0.17 -28.79 -11.75
CA VAL A 101 -0.40 -27.69 -12.72
C VAL A 101 -0.75 -26.40 -11.97
N THR A 102 -1.67 -26.47 -11.01
CA THR A 102 -2.02 -25.29 -10.17
C THR A 102 -0.79 -24.70 -9.48
N ARG A 103 0.05 -25.54 -8.86
CA ARG A 103 1.28 -25.08 -8.19
C ARG A 103 2.25 -24.37 -9.13
N ILE A 104 2.40 -24.83 -10.36
CA ILE A 104 3.26 -24.19 -11.36
C ILE A 104 2.79 -22.75 -11.63
N PHE A 105 1.50 -22.54 -11.88
CA PHE A 105 0.97 -21.20 -12.14
C PHE A 105 0.98 -20.30 -10.89
N LEU A 106 0.76 -20.85 -9.70
CA LEU A 106 0.91 -20.08 -8.45
C LEU A 106 2.36 -19.64 -8.23
N LEU A 107 3.34 -20.53 -8.48
CA LEU A 107 4.76 -20.18 -8.42
C LEU A 107 5.11 -19.11 -9.47
N GLN A 108 4.57 -19.22 -10.68
CA GLN A 108 4.76 -18.20 -11.71
C GLN A 108 4.23 -16.84 -11.27
N GLY A 109 3.04 -16.78 -10.65
CA GLY A 109 2.50 -15.56 -10.07
C GLY A 109 3.37 -14.99 -8.91
N ALA A 110 3.88 -15.85 -8.05
CA ALA A 110 4.81 -15.47 -6.97
C ALA A 110 6.12 -14.89 -7.53
N ILE A 111 6.70 -15.51 -8.55
CA ILE A 111 7.93 -15.04 -9.22
C ILE A 111 7.67 -13.66 -9.86
N LEU A 112 6.57 -13.52 -10.61
CA LEU A 112 6.21 -12.25 -11.25
C LEU A 112 6.01 -11.13 -10.20
N GLY A 113 5.29 -11.42 -9.11
CA GLY A 113 5.09 -10.47 -8.02
C GLY A 113 6.40 -10.07 -7.34
N THR A 114 7.25 -11.04 -7.04
CA THR A 114 8.53 -10.79 -6.36
C THR A 114 9.51 -10.05 -7.28
N ALA A 115 9.71 -10.49 -8.51
CA ALA A 115 10.59 -9.83 -9.47
C ALA A 115 10.11 -8.41 -9.78
N GLY A 116 8.79 -8.23 -10.00
CA GLY A 116 8.19 -6.93 -10.21
C GLY A 116 8.38 -6.00 -9.00
N SER A 117 8.26 -6.52 -7.78
CA SER A 117 8.48 -5.70 -6.58
C SER A 117 9.92 -5.26 -6.41
N LEU A 118 10.89 -6.11 -6.71
CA LEU A 118 12.31 -5.73 -6.65
C LEU A 118 12.66 -4.62 -7.65
N LEU A 119 12.17 -4.76 -8.88
CA LEU A 119 12.32 -3.71 -9.89
C LEU A 119 11.58 -2.42 -9.51
N GLY A 120 10.36 -2.57 -8.96
CA GLY A 120 9.57 -1.44 -8.47
C GLY A 120 10.22 -0.71 -7.30
N ILE A 121 10.82 -1.43 -6.36
CA ILE A 121 11.58 -0.86 -5.24
C ILE A 121 12.80 -0.11 -5.76
N ALA A 122 13.56 -0.70 -6.69
CA ALA A 122 14.74 -0.03 -7.26
C ALA A 122 14.35 1.27 -7.97
N LEU A 123 13.36 1.21 -8.86
CA LEU A 123 12.87 2.37 -9.60
C LEU A 123 12.25 3.43 -8.66
N GLY A 124 11.39 3.00 -7.73
CA GLY A 124 10.75 3.89 -6.77
C GLY A 124 11.74 4.60 -5.86
N THR A 125 12.80 3.89 -5.41
CA THR A 125 13.87 4.49 -4.61
C THR A 125 14.63 5.54 -5.41
N VAL A 126 15.01 5.23 -6.65
CA VAL A 126 15.72 6.18 -7.54
C VAL A 126 14.85 7.43 -7.76
N LEU A 127 13.59 7.26 -8.10
CA LEU A 127 12.67 8.39 -8.30
C LEU A 127 12.47 9.22 -7.03
N ALA A 128 12.29 8.56 -5.86
CA ALA A 128 12.11 9.25 -4.59
C ALA A 128 13.33 10.11 -4.24
N LEU A 129 14.54 9.59 -4.41
CA LEU A 129 15.78 10.32 -4.17
C LEU A 129 15.97 11.45 -5.20
N PHE A 130 15.61 11.21 -6.45
CA PHE A 130 15.66 12.24 -7.50
C PHE A 130 14.74 13.41 -7.15
N PHE A 131 13.48 13.16 -6.79
CA PHE A 131 12.54 14.21 -6.38
C PHE A 131 13.01 14.94 -5.11
N ALA A 132 13.53 14.20 -4.11
CA ALA A 132 14.08 14.81 -2.90
C ALA A 132 15.28 15.73 -3.20
N SER A 133 16.06 15.45 -4.26
CA SER A 133 17.19 16.27 -4.66
C SER A 133 16.77 17.56 -5.38
N LEU A 134 15.62 17.55 -6.07
CA LEU A 134 15.09 18.71 -6.81
C LEU A 134 14.38 19.71 -5.88
N ALA A 135 13.65 19.21 -4.90
CA ALA A 135 12.87 20.03 -3.98
C ALA A 135 13.66 20.26 -2.67
N LYS A 136 14.40 21.36 -2.61
CA LYS A 136 15.16 21.78 -1.42
C LYS A 136 14.62 23.10 -0.89
N ASN A 137 14.56 23.20 0.44
CA ASN A 137 14.27 24.45 1.12
C ASN A 137 15.47 25.44 0.97
N PRO A 138 15.26 26.74 1.23
CA PRO A 138 16.34 27.72 1.20
C PRO A 138 17.51 27.43 2.16
N ASP A 139 17.27 26.63 3.21
CA ASP A 139 18.28 26.17 4.17
C ASP A 139 19.03 24.91 3.71
N GLY A 140 18.74 24.39 2.50
CA GLY A 140 19.36 23.20 1.93
C GLY A 140 18.77 21.86 2.40
N SER A 141 17.80 21.87 3.33
CA SER A 141 17.08 20.66 3.75
C SER A 141 16.12 20.17 2.67
N ALA A 142 15.86 18.85 2.63
CA ALA A 142 14.88 18.30 1.70
C ALA A 142 13.47 18.77 2.09
N THR A 143 12.71 19.33 1.15
CA THR A 143 11.32 19.74 1.35
C THR A 143 10.42 18.53 1.66
N PHE A 144 10.76 17.37 1.08
CA PHE A 144 10.05 16.10 1.32
C PHE A 144 10.99 15.12 2.02
N PRO A 145 10.84 14.87 3.33
CA PRO A 145 11.62 13.86 4.02
C PRO A 145 11.24 12.47 3.52
N VAL A 146 12.16 11.80 2.82
CA VAL A 146 11.95 10.43 2.32
C VAL A 146 12.47 9.44 3.33
N ALA A 147 11.58 8.74 4.02
CA ALA A 147 11.92 7.71 4.99
C ALA A 147 12.00 6.33 4.30
N LEU A 148 13.19 5.99 3.78
CA LEU A 148 13.46 4.69 3.18
C LEU A 148 13.86 3.70 4.27
N THR A 149 12.89 3.02 4.87
CA THR A 149 13.13 2.05 5.94
C THR A 149 13.15 0.61 5.40
N PRO A 150 13.96 -0.29 5.98
CA PRO A 150 13.93 -1.72 5.60
C PRO A 150 12.53 -2.34 5.73
N LEU A 151 11.75 -1.88 6.71
CA LEU A 151 10.37 -2.32 6.91
C LEU A 151 9.46 -1.95 5.73
N LEU A 152 9.65 -0.78 5.13
CA LEU A 152 8.91 -0.34 3.93
C LEU A 152 9.16 -1.32 2.77
N TYR A 153 10.43 -1.66 2.53
CA TYR A 153 10.81 -2.60 1.48
C TYR A 153 10.25 -4.00 1.73
N GLY A 154 10.37 -4.50 2.96
CA GLY A 154 9.82 -5.79 3.33
C GLY A 154 8.30 -5.87 3.14
N ARG A 155 7.57 -4.83 3.55
CA ARG A 155 6.11 -4.74 3.34
C ARG A 155 5.75 -4.70 1.86
N SER A 156 6.50 -3.97 1.04
CA SER A 156 6.25 -3.89 -0.40
C SER A 156 6.42 -5.24 -1.08
N VAL A 157 7.48 -5.99 -0.76
CA VAL A 157 7.69 -7.35 -1.27
C VAL A 157 6.57 -8.29 -0.82
N ALA A 158 6.20 -8.24 0.46
CA ALA A 158 5.14 -9.09 1.00
C ALA A 158 3.78 -8.84 0.31
N VAL A 159 3.40 -7.58 0.14
CA VAL A 159 2.17 -7.20 -0.58
C VAL A 159 2.22 -7.67 -2.02
N ALA A 160 3.31 -7.45 -2.74
CA ALA A 160 3.45 -7.86 -4.13
C ALA A 160 3.40 -9.40 -4.29
N LEU A 161 4.01 -10.15 -3.37
CA LEU A 161 3.94 -11.60 -3.33
C LEU A 161 2.50 -12.09 -3.14
N VAL A 162 1.77 -11.52 -2.17
CA VAL A 162 0.37 -11.85 -1.91
C VAL A 162 -0.50 -11.53 -3.12
N VAL A 163 -0.33 -10.35 -3.72
CA VAL A 163 -1.07 -9.94 -4.92
C VAL A 163 -0.76 -10.88 -6.08
N GLY A 164 0.51 -11.23 -6.30
CA GLY A 164 0.93 -12.17 -7.34
C GLY A 164 0.30 -13.55 -7.17
N LEU A 165 0.29 -14.09 -5.94
CA LEU A 165 -0.33 -15.37 -5.63
C LEU A 165 -1.85 -15.33 -5.83
N VAL A 166 -2.53 -14.33 -5.29
CA VAL A 166 -4.00 -14.19 -5.40
C VAL A 166 -4.43 -14.04 -6.86
N SER A 167 -3.71 -13.21 -7.63
CA SER A 167 -3.99 -13.01 -9.07
C SER A 167 -3.81 -14.26 -9.89
N ALA A 168 -2.93 -15.16 -9.47
CA ALA A 168 -2.66 -16.42 -10.17
C ALA A 168 -3.72 -17.50 -9.88
N VAL A 169 -4.56 -17.36 -8.86
CA VAL A 169 -5.51 -18.41 -8.45
C VAL A 169 -6.49 -18.78 -9.56
N VAL A 170 -7.09 -17.79 -10.22
CA VAL A 170 -8.08 -18.03 -11.27
C VAL A 170 -7.43 -18.68 -12.51
N PRO A 171 -6.35 -18.11 -13.10
CA PRO A 171 -5.66 -18.75 -14.21
C PRO A 171 -5.15 -20.16 -13.88
N ALA A 172 -4.61 -20.36 -12.67
CA ALA A 172 -4.10 -21.66 -12.24
C ALA A 172 -5.20 -22.73 -12.16
N ARG A 173 -6.39 -22.37 -11.67
CA ARG A 173 -7.55 -23.26 -11.64
C ARG A 173 -8.04 -23.58 -13.04
N ASN A 174 -8.09 -22.61 -13.93
CA ASN A 174 -8.48 -22.78 -15.31
C ASN A 174 -7.51 -23.74 -16.04
N ALA A 175 -6.19 -23.56 -15.85
CA ALA A 175 -5.17 -24.45 -16.39
C ALA A 175 -5.33 -25.91 -15.88
N ALA A 176 -5.58 -26.06 -14.59
CA ALA A 176 -5.79 -27.38 -13.98
C ALA A 176 -7.09 -28.05 -14.42
N GLY A 177 -8.09 -27.29 -14.84
CA GLY A 177 -9.38 -27.78 -15.34
C GLY A 177 -9.40 -28.17 -16.82
N LEU A 178 -8.32 -27.96 -17.58
CA LEU A 178 -8.27 -28.32 -19.00
C LEU A 178 -8.48 -29.83 -19.20
N ASP A 179 -9.43 -30.19 -20.08
CA ASP A 179 -9.65 -31.57 -20.44
C ASP A 179 -8.64 -32.02 -21.54
N PRO A 180 -7.78 -33.03 -21.27
CA PRO A 180 -6.78 -33.51 -22.22
C PRO A 180 -7.38 -33.90 -23.55
N ALA A 181 -8.56 -34.54 -23.54
CA ALA A 181 -9.19 -35.06 -24.76
C ALA A 181 -9.63 -33.94 -25.72
N THR A 182 -10.17 -32.83 -25.15
CA THR A 182 -10.62 -31.68 -25.95
C THR A 182 -9.46 -30.86 -26.49
N VAL A 183 -8.38 -30.71 -25.71
CA VAL A 183 -7.20 -29.92 -26.09
C VAL A 183 -6.40 -30.62 -27.21
N ILE A 184 -6.29 -31.96 -27.18
CA ILE A 184 -5.56 -32.75 -28.21
C ILE A 184 -6.36 -32.83 -29.53
N ARG A 185 -7.69 -32.85 -29.45
CA ARG A 185 -8.54 -32.90 -30.64
C ARG A 185 -8.63 -31.59 -31.42
N ASN A 186 -8.57 -30.47 -30.74
CA ASN A 186 -8.79 -29.13 -31.33
C ASN A 186 -7.47 -28.34 -31.55
N GLY A 187 -6.34 -28.89 -31.25
CA GLY A 187 -5.01 -28.28 -31.46
C GLY A 187 -4.19 -29.08 -32.44
#